data_169bb766700d30b7014f648628463837
#
_entry.id   169bb766700d30b7014f648628463837
#
_cell.length_a   1.000
_cell.length_b   1.000
_cell.length_c   1.000
_cell.angle_alpha   90.00
_cell.angle_beta   90.00
_cell.angle_gamma   90.00
#
_symmetry.space_group_name_H-M   'P 1'
#
loop_
_entity.id
_entity.type
_entity.pdbx_description
1 polymer ?
#
loop_
_entity_poly.entity_id
_entity_poly.type
_entity_poly.pdbx_seq_one_letter_code
_entity_poly.pdbx_strand_id
1 'polypeptide(L)'
;MVDVGRVTRTAYAEAFGAVTGRPLIKLPQLPGRAESEIFFDALALNAADLNADGEAERLLEPFSKALAAALAAHQDDLTRQGQLLPGAADAVEAVAKLEGTVATVLTGSSRPNAVLKLSSFGLENFVDFEIGGYGSEAYPKGTLLRVAKERASSKHGVSFGDDATVYIADSARDVDAARIGGARSLAVASGRATAAELRDAGADAVLPDLTDTAGLTALIVRLTAPSS
;
A
#
# COMPACT_ATOMS: atom_id res chain seq x y z
N MET A 1 -0.23 -7.56 -3.03
CA MET A 1 -1.37 -8.05 -3.86
C MET A 1 -1.11 -7.92 -5.35
N VAL A 2 -0.71 -6.76 -5.83
CA VAL A 2 -0.49 -6.48 -7.25
C VAL A 2 0.97 -6.10 -7.47
N ASP A 3 1.65 -6.73 -8.42
CA ASP A 3 2.98 -6.33 -8.88
C ASP A 3 2.87 -5.64 -10.24
N VAL A 4 3.10 -4.34 -10.26
CA VAL A 4 3.12 -3.46 -11.43
C VAL A 4 4.44 -2.68 -11.53
N GLY A 5 5.49 -3.24 -10.98
CA GLY A 5 6.77 -2.55 -10.78
C GLY A 5 7.39 -1.95 -12.03
N ARG A 6 7.27 -2.60 -13.19
CA ARG A 6 7.80 -2.07 -14.46
C ARG A 6 7.04 -0.81 -14.91
N VAL A 7 5.71 -0.86 -14.94
CA VAL A 7 4.87 0.28 -15.35
C VAL A 7 5.05 1.44 -14.37
N THR A 8 5.09 1.14 -13.08
CA THR A 8 5.36 2.16 -12.06
C THR A 8 6.69 2.87 -12.30
N ARG A 9 7.78 2.13 -12.65
CA ARG A 9 9.09 2.75 -12.96
C ARG A 9 9.01 3.69 -14.14
N THR A 10 8.31 3.32 -15.21
CA THR A 10 8.09 4.17 -16.39
C THR A 10 7.35 5.44 -16.01
N ALA A 11 6.22 5.31 -15.30
CA ALA A 11 5.43 6.46 -14.86
C ALA A 11 6.22 7.40 -13.93
N TYR A 12 7.06 6.87 -13.04
CA TYR A 12 7.95 7.69 -12.21
C TYR A 12 8.95 8.48 -13.06
N ALA A 13 9.55 7.86 -14.09
CA ALA A 13 10.51 8.54 -14.97
C ALA A 13 9.84 9.68 -15.76
N GLU A 14 8.64 9.44 -16.27
CA GLU A 14 7.86 10.45 -16.99
C GLU A 14 7.45 11.60 -16.07
N ALA A 15 6.88 11.30 -14.90
CA ALA A 15 6.46 12.31 -13.93
C ALA A 15 7.63 13.15 -13.43
N PHE A 16 8.76 12.51 -13.10
CA PHE A 16 9.98 13.20 -12.68
C PHE A 16 10.51 14.14 -13.76
N GLY A 17 10.58 13.66 -15.00
CA GLY A 17 10.97 14.47 -16.15
C GLY A 17 10.07 15.67 -16.39
N ALA A 18 8.75 15.46 -16.26
CA ALA A 18 7.75 16.52 -16.46
C ALA A 18 7.89 17.67 -15.45
N VAL A 19 8.23 17.37 -14.18
CA VAL A 19 8.27 18.40 -13.13
C VAL A 19 9.67 19.01 -12.92
N THR A 20 10.74 18.27 -13.22
CA THR A 20 12.11 18.73 -13.01
C THR A 20 12.81 19.17 -14.30
N GLY A 21 12.28 18.81 -15.46
CA GLY A 21 12.93 18.97 -16.76
C GLY A 21 14.16 18.06 -16.93
N ARG A 22 14.36 17.06 -16.06
CA ARG A 22 15.55 16.20 -16.02
C ARG A 22 15.18 14.73 -16.11
N PRO A 23 16.03 13.88 -16.71
CA PRO A 23 15.79 12.45 -16.74
C PRO A 23 15.95 11.81 -15.34
N LEU A 24 15.11 10.86 -15.01
CA LEU A 24 15.25 10.01 -13.82
C LEU A 24 16.25 8.88 -14.13
N ILE A 25 17.51 9.06 -13.74
CA ILE A 25 18.58 8.08 -13.99
C ILE A 25 18.62 7.02 -12.88
N LYS A 26 18.50 7.48 -11.62
CA LYS A 26 18.55 6.62 -10.44
C LYS A 26 17.19 6.61 -9.75
N LEU A 27 16.44 5.52 -9.89
CA LEU A 27 15.17 5.33 -9.19
C LEU A 27 15.43 4.71 -7.82
N PRO A 28 14.95 5.32 -6.71
CA PRO A 28 14.97 4.72 -5.39
C PRO A 28 14.19 3.40 -5.33
N GLN A 29 14.37 2.64 -4.25
CA GLN A 29 13.55 1.46 -4.01
C GLN A 29 12.09 1.88 -3.79
N LEU A 30 11.15 1.19 -4.46
CA LEU A 30 9.72 1.48 -4.39
C LEU A 30 8.97 0.74 -3.27
N PRO A 31 9.25 -0.57 -3.01
CA PRO A 31 8.45 -1.38 -2.10
C PRO A 31 8.39 -0.83 -0.67
N GLY A 32 7.19 -0.83 -0.10
CA GLY A 32 6.95 -0.44 1.29
C GLY A 32 7.05 1.05 1.59
N ARG A 33 7.22 1.91 0.58
CA ARG A 33 7.46 3.35 0.71
C ARG A 33 6.30 4.19 0.19
N ALA A 34 6.16 5.41 0.73
CA ALA A 34 5.22 6.40 0.22
C ALA A 34 5.75 7.04 -1.08
N GLU A 35 4.83 7.41 -1.98
CA GLU A 35 5.18 8.09 -3.24
C GLU A 35 5.95 9.39 -2.99
N SER A 36 5.62 10.12 -1.92
CA SER A 36 6.36 11.32 -1.50
C SER A 36 7.80 11.02 -1.06
N GLU A 37 8.01 9.96 -0.26
CA GLU A 37 9.38 9.54 0.12
C GLU A 37 10.23 9.21 -1.10
N ILE A 38 9.64 8.45 -2.05
CA ILE A 38 10.34 8.06 -3.28
C ILE A 38 10.69 9.28 -4.10
N PHE A 39 9.79 10.27 -4.18
CA PHE A 39 10.03 11.51 -4.91
C PHE A 39 11.19 12.31 -4.31
N PHE A 40 11.22 12.55 -3.00
CA PHE A 40 12.31 13.28 -2.35
C PHE A 40 13.67 12.57 -2.52
N ASP A 41 13.70 11.25 -2.39
CA ASP A 41 14.92 10.49 -2.65
C ASP A 41 15.32 10.56 -4.13
N ALA A 42 14.36 10.52 -5.05
CA ALA A 42 14.63 10.67 -6.48
C ALA A 42 15.23 12.05 -6.78
N LEU A 43 14.73 13.12 -6.16
CA LEU A 43 15.32 14.45 -6.25
C LEU A 43 16.75 14.46 -5.73
N ALA A 44 16.99 13.92 -4.53
CA ALA A 44 18.31 13.86 -3.93
C ALA A 44 19.35 13.12 -4.82
N LEU A 45 18.90 12.07 -5.52
CA LEU A 45 19.77 11.24 -6.37
C LEU A 45 20.01 11.79 -7.78
N ASN A 46 19.09 12.64 -8.32
CA ASN A 46 19.11 13.04 -9.73
C ASN A 46 19.08 14.56 -9.95
N ALA A 47 18.68 15.34 -8.95
CA ALA A 47 18.48 16.78 -9.05
C ALA A 47 18.67 17.45 -7.67
N ALA A 48 19.79 17.16 -7.00
CA ALA A 48 20.05 17.59 -5.61
C ALA A 48 20.01 19.12 -5.41
N ASP A 49 20.30 19.90 -6.45
CA ASP A 49 20.17 21.36 -6.45
C ASP A 49 18.74 21.87 -6.28
N LEU A 50 17.73 21.05 -6.66
CA LEU A 50 16.31 21.34 -6.45
C LEU A 50 15.82 21.04 -5.02
N ASN A 51 16.70 20.57 -4.13
CA ASN A 51 16.37 20.38 -2.71
C ASN A 51 16.61 21.64 -1.85
N ALA A 52 17.04 22.75 -2.46
CA ALA A 52 17.28 24.00 -1.76
C ALA A 52 15.98 24.79 -1.54
N ASP A 53 15.91 25.52 -0.41
CA ASP A 53 14.93 26.57 -0.16
C ASP A 53 13.43 26.19 -0.28
N GLY A 54 13.07 24.92 -0.01
CA GLY A 54 11.68 24.44 -0.07
C GLY A 54 11.17 24.22 -1.51
N GLU A 55 12.06 24.16 -2.49
CA GLU A 55 11.68 23.88 -3.89
C GLU A 55 11.17 22.44 -4.05
N ALA A 56 11.79 21.50 -3.36
CA ALA A 56 11.37 20.09 -3.37
C ALA A 56 9.91 19.91 -2.93
N GLU A 57 9.50 20.60 -1.86
CA GLU A 57 8.13 20.57 -1.34
C GLU A 57 7.14 21.17 -2.34
N ARG A 58 7.53 22.22 -3.06
CA ARG A 58 6.69 22.84 -4.10
C ARG A 58 6.49 21.94 -5.32
N LEU A 59 7.45 21.05 -5.59
CA LEU A 59 7.38 20.10 -6.71
C LEU A 59 6.55 18.84 -6.36
N LEU A 60 6.28 18.56 -5.09
CA LEU A 60 5.60 17.32 -4.69
C LEU A 60 4.18 17.22 -5.24
N GLU A 61 3.38 18.28 -5.15
CA GLU A 61 2.01 18.27 -5.68
C GLU A 61 1.97 18.16 -7.23
N PRO A 62 2.75 18.97 -7.99
CA PRO A 62 2.92 18.76 -9.43
C PRO A 62 3.38 17.35 -9.80
N PHE A 63 4.35 16.79 -9.05
CA PHE A 63 4.82 15.43 -9.27
C PHE A 63 3.70 14.40 -9.05
N SER A 64 2.95 14.52 -7.97
CA SER A 64 1.85 13.59 -7.65
C SER A 64 0.78 13.61 -8.75
N LYS A 65 0.46 14.78 -9.30
CA LYS A 65 -0.47 14.93 -10.44
C LYS A 65 0.10 14.32 -11.73
N ALA A 66 1.38 14.58 -12.02
CA ALA A 66 2.06 14.02 -13.19
C ALA A 66 2.16 12.48 -13.09
N LEU A 67 2.45 11.95 -11.92
CA LEU A 67 2.52 10.50 -11.69
C LEU A 67 1.15 9.83 -11.89
N ALA A 68 0.08 10.44 -11.40
CA ALA A 68 -1.28 9.93 -11.62
C ALA A 68 -1.65 9.96 -13.12
N ALA A 69 -1.31 11.03 -13.83
CA ALA A 69 -1.55 11.14 -15.28
C ALA A 69 -0.74 10.11 -16.07
N ALA A 70 0.55 9.92 -15.74
CA ALA A 70 1.41 8.92 -16.37
C ALA A 70 0.90 7.49 -16.14
N LEU A 71 0.51 7.15 -14.90
CA LEU A 71 -0.06 5.83 -14.61
C LEU A 71 -1.38 5.60 -15.37
N ALA A 72 -2.25 6.62 -15.47
CA ALA A 72 -3.48 6.52 -16.22
C ALA A 72 -3.22 6.34 -17.73
N ALA A 73 -2.22 7.02 -18.29
CA ALA A 73 -1.81 6.85 -19.68
C ALA A 73 -1.29 5.43 -19.98
N HIS A 74 -0.74 4.75 -18.98
CA HIS A 74 -0.24 3.38 -19.07
C HIS A 74 -1.22 2.33 -18.48
N GLN A 75 -2.53 2.64 -18.38
CA GLN A 75 -3.51 1.73 -17.76
C GLN A 75 -3.54 0.35 -18.43
N ASP A 76 -3.49 0.28 -19.76
CA ASP A 76 -3.45 -0.98 -20.48
C ASP A 76 -2.17 -1.79 -20.19
N ASP A 77 -1.07 -1.12 -19.91
CA ASP A 77 0.18 -1.75 -19.53
C ASP A 77 0.13 -2.32 -18.11
N LEU A 78 -0.67 -1.75 -17.21
CA LEU A 78 -0.87 -2.31 -15.87
C LEU A 78 -1.40 -3.74 -15.94
N THR A 79 -2.37 -4.01 -16.81
CA THR A 79 -2.93 -5.36 -17.00
C THR A 79 -2.02 -6.28 -17.83
N ARG A 80 -1.34 -5.76 -18.84
CA ARG A 80 -0.46 -6.54 -19.73
C ARG A 80 0.86 -6.95 -19.10
N GLN A 81 1.44 -6.11 -18.26
CA GLN A 81 2.78 -6.29 -17.70
C GLN A 81 2.78 -6.51 -16.19
N GLY A 82 1.68 -6.17 -15.54
CA GLY A 82 1.47 -6.43 -14.12
C GLY A 82 0.86 -7.80 -13.89
N GLN A 83 0.91 -8.23 -12.64
CA GLN A 83 0.35 -9.51 -12.23
C GLN A 83 -0.20 -9.42 -10.80
N LEU A 84 -1.24 -10.21 -10.54
CA LEU A 84 -1.65 -10.50 -9.18
C LEU A 84 -0.69 -11.51 -8.54
N LEU A 85 -0.42 -11.33 -7.26
CA LEU A 85 0.27 -12.38 -6.50
C LEU A 85 -0.65 -13.63 -6.40
N PRO A 86 -0.06 -14.84 -6.30
CA PRO A 86 -0.85 -16.08 -6.20
C PRO A 86 -1.91 -15.99 -5.08
N GLY A 87 -3.15 -16.29 -5.43
CA GLY A 87 -4.30 -16.27 -4.52
C GLY A 87 -4.83 -14.86 -4.15
N ALA A 88 -4.23 -13.77 -4.65
CA ALA A 88 -4.59 -12.42 -4.20
C ALA A 88 -6.03 -12.02 -4.50
N ALA A 89 -6.58 -12.38 -5.65
CA ALA A 89 -7.96 -12.06 -5.99
C ALA A 89 -8.95 -12.78 -5.07
N ASP A 90 -8.79 -14.09 -4.95
CA ASP A 90 -9.65 -14.93 -4.11
C ASP A 90 -9.57 -14.52 -2.63
N ALA A 91 -8.36 -14.15 -2.17
CA ALA A 91 -8.13 -13.70 -0.81
C ALA A 91 -8.87 -12.39 -0.50
N VAL A 92 -8.76 -11.39 -1.39
CA VAL A 92 -9.45 -10.09 -1.21
C VAL A 92 -10.96 -10.28 -1.25
N GLU A 93 -11.46 -11.08 -2.18
CA GLU A 93 -12.89 -11.42 -2.28
C GLU A 93 -13.39 -12.17 -1.03
N ALA A 94 -12.63 -13.15 -0.53
CA ALA A 94 -12.99 -13.91 0.68
C ALA A 94 -13.04 -12.99 1.92
N VAL A 95 -12.08 -12.07 2.08
CA VAL A 95 -12.10 -11.10 3.17
C VAL A 95 -13.26 -10.13 3.05
N ALA A 96 -13.58 -9.66 1.85
CA ALA A 96 -14.72 -8.76 1.63
C ALA A 96 -16.07 -9.43 1.94
N LYS A 97 -16.16 -10.75 1.81
CA LYS A 97 -17.37 -11.55 2.13
C LYS A 97 -17.42 -12.00 3.59
N LEU A 98 -16.38 -11.78 4.36
CA LEU A 98 -16.34 -12.19 5.77
C LEU A 98 -17.29 -11.31 6.58
N GLU A 99 -18.30 -11.93 7.21
CA GLU A 99 -19.33 -11.24 7.96
C GLU A 99 -18.74 -10.37 9.08
N GLY A 100 -19.29 -9.17 9.27
CA GLY A 100 -18.80 -8.21 10.26
C GLY A 100 -17.45 -7.57 9.95
N THR A 101 -16.93 -7.76 8.74
CA THR A 101 -15.62 -7.25 8.32
C THR A 101 -15.76 -6.16 7.26
N VAL A 102 -14.89 -5.16 7.34
CA VAL A 102 -14.72 -4.12 6.31
C VAL A 102 -13.30 -4.21 5.77
N ALA A 103 -13.18 -4.41 4.46
CA ALA A 103 -11.89 -4.46 3.79
C ALA A 103 -11.53 -3.10 3.18
N THR A 104 -10.30 -2.66 3.39
CA THR A 104 -9.78 -1.43 2.80
C THR A 104 -8.30 -1.56 2.45
N VAL A 105 -7.70 -0.47 1.96
CA VAL A 105 -6.30 -0.43 1.55
C VAL A 105 -5.48 0.47 2.46
N LEU A 106 -4.26 0.01 2.77
CA LEU A 106 -3.20 0.82 3.34
C LEU A 106 -2.02 0.78 2.39
N THR A 107 -1.69 1.90 1.77
CA THR A 107 -0.70 1.95 0.69
C THR A 107 0.15 3.21 0.71
N GLY A 108 1.40 3.10 0.24
CA GLY A 108 2.25 4.26 -0.04
C GLY A 108 1.84 5.03 -1.30
N SER A 109 0.92 4.51 -2.10
CA SER A 109 0.38 5.22 -3.26
C SER A 109 -0.64 6.28 -2.84
N SER A 110 -0.80 7.32 -3.66
CA SER A 110 -1.94 8.23 -3.58
C SER A 110 -3.25 7.49 -3.88
N ARG A 111 -4.38 8.02 -3.40
CA ARG A 111 -5.69 7.38 -3.62
C ARG A 111 -6.00 7.14 -5.11
N PRO A 112 -5.83 8.10 -6.03
CA PRO A 112 -6.06 7.85 -7.46
C PRO A 112 -5.22 6.70 -8.02
N ASN A 113 -3.95 6.63 -7.64
CA ASN A 113 -3.04 5.60 -8.10
C ASN A 113 -3.38 4.22 -7.51
N ALA A 114 -3.84 4.15 -6.26
CA ALA A 114 -4.30 2.92 -5.63
C ALA A 114 -5.58 2.40 -6.31
N VAL A 115 -6.56 3.28 -6.53
CA VAL A 115 -7.80 2.94 -7.25
C VAL A 115 -7.46 2.40 -8.63
N LEU A 116 -6.68 3.14 -9.43
CA LEU A 116 -6.31 2.72 -10.78
C LEU A 116 -5.64 1.34 -10.79
N LYS A 117 -4.65 1.12 -9.92
CA LYS A 117 -3.94 -0.17 -9.84
C LYS A 117 -4.87 -1.33 -9.48
N LEU A 118 -5.77 -1.16 -8.53
CA LEU A 118 -6.66 -2.24 -8.10
C LEU A 118 -7.80 -2.47 -9.11
N SER A 119 -8.37 -1.40 -9.68
CA SER A 119 -9.42 -1.52 -10.72
C SER A 119 -8.89 -2.17 -12.00
N SER A 120 -7.61 -1.97 -12.35
CA SER A 120 -6.99 -2.65 -13.50
C SER A 120 -6.98 -4.18 -13.35
N PHE A 121 -7.19 -4.70 -12.14
CA PHE A 121 -7.25 -6.14 -11.85
C PHE A 121 -8.62 -6.59 -11.32
N GLY A 122 -9.65 -5.73 -11.39
CA GLY A 122 -11.01 -6.08 -10.97
C GLY A 122 -11.20 -6.20 -9.45
N LEU A 123 -10.32 -5.59 -8.65
CA LEU A 123 -10.35 -5.68 -7.19
C LEU A 123 -11.09 -4.52 -6.51
N GLU A 124 -11.57 -3.53 -7.26
CA GLU A 124 -12.18 -2.31 -6.75
C GLU A 124 -13.47 -2.55 -5.96
N ASN A 125 -14.20 -3.60 -6.29
CA ASN A 125 -15.48 -3.92 -5.63
C ASN A 125 -15.31 -4.63 -4.28
N PHE A 126 -14.11 -5.06 -3.95
CA PHE A 126 -13.82 -5.82 -2.73
C PHE A 126 -13.19 -4.98 -1.62
N VAL A 127 -12.92 -3.69 -1.88
CA VAL A 127 -12.28 -2.80 -0.92
C VAL A 127 -12.98 -1.44 -0.88
N ASP A 128 -13.09 -0.88 0.31
CA ASP A 128 -13.65 0.45 0.50
C ASP A 128 -12.52 1.49 0.47
N PHE A 129 -12.40 2.19 -0.68
CA PHE A 129 -11.41 3.23 -0.86
C PHE A 129 -11.67 4.53 -0.06
N GLU A 130 -12.86 4.72 0.49
CA GLU A 130 -13.18 5.93 1.26
C GLU A 130 -12.54 5.90 2.64
N ILE A 131 -12.37 4.71 3.20
CA ILE A 131 -11.76 4.51 4.52
C ILE A 131 -10.29 4.10 4.45
N GLY A 132 -9.68 4.09 3.27
CA GLY A 132 -8.27 3.75 3.07
C GLY A 132 -7.29 4.74 3.66
N GLY A 133 -6.03 4.30 3.85
CA GLY A 133 -4.89 5.15 4.18
C GLY A 133 -3.90 5.24 3.02
N TYR A 134 -3.54 6.45 2.61
CA TYR A 134 -2.78 6.72 1.38
C TYR A 134 -1.50 7.51 1.64
N GLY A 135 -0.42 7.17 0.94
CA GLY A 135 0.90 7.76 1.13
C GLY A 135 1.02 9.24 0.76
N SER A 136 -0.04 9.85 0.21
CA SER A 136 -0.14 11.30 0.02
C SER A 136 -0.66 12.05 1.25
N GLU A 137 -1.09 11.36 2.32
CA GLU A 137 -1.79 11.97 3.45
C GLU A 137 -0.93 12.11 4.69
N ALA A 138 -0.12 11.12 5.01
CA ALA A 138 0.74 11.13 6.19
C ALA A 138 1.89 10.12 6.07
N TYR A 139 2.92 10.32 6.87
CA TYR A 139 4.05 9.42 7.06
C TYR A 139 4.47 9.46 8.54
N PRO A 140 4.83 8.36 9.15
CA PRO A 140 5.01 7.00 8.62
C PRO A 140 3.69 6.23 8.41
N LYS A 141 3.77 5.07 7.73
CA LYS A 141 2.61 4.21 7.41
C LYS A 141 1.72 3.85 8.60
N GLY A 142 2.26 3.71 9.80
CA GLY A 142 1.47 3.47 11.01
C GLY A 142 0.47 4.60 11.31
N THR A 143 0.78 5.84 10.91
CA THR A 143 -0.16 6.96 11.00
C THR A 143 -1.30 6.82 10.00
N LEU A 144 -1.02 6.33 8.79
CA LEU A 144 -2.05 6.05 7.79
C LEU A 144 -3.05 4.99 8.27
N LEU A 145 -2.57 4.00 9.03
CA LEU A 145 -3.44 2.98 9.61
C LEU A 145 -4.42 3.58 10.64
N ARG A 146 -3.97 4.53 11.47
CA ARG A 146 -4.87 5.25 12.39
C ARG A 146 -5.92 6.06 11.64
N VAL A 147 -5.51 6.78 10.59
CA VAL A 147 -6.44 7.51 9.71
C VAL A 147 -7.48 6.58 9.10
N ALA A 148 -7.07 5.41 8.61
CA ALA A 148 -8.00 4.42 8.06
C ALA A 148 -9.00 3.91 9.12
N LYS A 149 -8.53 3.61 10.34
CA LYS A 149 -9.39 3.21 11.47
C LYS A 149 -10.40 4.28 11.87
N GLU A 150 -9.96 5.55 11.92
CA GLU A 150 -10.85 6.70 12.24
C GLU A 150 -11.92 6.88 11.16
N ARG A 151 -11.55 6.79 9.88
CA ARG A 151 -12.50 6.84 8.76
C ARG A 151 -13.49 5.68 8.80
N ALA A 152 -13.01 4.47 9.03
CA ALA A 152 -13.86 3.29 9.16
C ALA A 152 -14.83 3.46 10.32
N SER A 153 -14.37 3.90 11.48
CA SER A 153 -15.20 4.13 12.67
C SER A 153 -16.26 5.20 12.41
N SER A 154 -15.89 6.29 11.75
CA SER A 154 -16.81 7.37 11.38
C SER A 154 -17.87 6.91 10.39
N LYS A 155 -17.47 6.13 9.37
CA LYS A 155 -18.38 5.66 8.30
C LYS A 155 -19.38 4.63 8.80
N HIS A 156 -18.93 3.69 9.65
CA HIS A 156 -19.74 2.55 10.09
C HIS A 156 -20.40 2.75 11.47
N GLY A 157 -20.08 3.83 12.19
CA GLY A 157 -20.64 4.11 13.51
C GLY A 157 -20.20 3.15 14.61
N VAL A 158 -19.09 2.40 14.39
CA VAL A 158 -18.53 1.44 15.34
C VAL A 158 -17.03 1.67 15.51
N SER A 159 -16.48 1.30 16.66
CA SER A 159 -15.04 1.44 16.90
C SER A 159 -14.26 0.27 16.31
N PHE A 160 -13.23 0.58 15.52
CA PHE A 160 -12.24 -0.40 15.06
C PHE A 160 -10.98 -0.28 15.93
N GLY A 161 -11.02 -0.91 17.10
CA GLY A 161 -9.88 -0.97 18.04
C GLY A 161 -8.71 -1.78 17.49
N ASP A 162 -7.62 -1.83 18.27
CA ASP A 162 -6.40 -2.53 17.89
C ASP A 162 -6.62 -4.04 17.72
N ASP A 163 -7.46 -4.63 18.58
CA ASP A 163 -7.82 -6.05 18.50
C ASP A 163 -8.87 -6.36 17.42
N ALA A 164 -9.57 -5.35 16.90
CA ALA A 164 -10.55 -5.52 15.82
C ALA A 164 -9.96 -5.18 14.43
N THR A 165 -8.67 -4.90 14.33
CA THR A 165 -8.02 -4.48 13.09
C THR A 165 -6.89 -5.42 12.74
N VAL A 166 -6.89 -5.95 11.51
CA VAL A 166 -5.80 -6.76 10.97
C VAL A 166 -5.17 -6.05 9.78
N TYR A 167 -3.86 -5.86 9.83
CA TYR A 167 -3.10 -5.37 8.69
C TYR A 167 -2.38 -6.54 8.00
N ILE A 168 -2.72 -6.79 6.74
CA ILE A 168 -2.06 -7.80 5.92
C ILE A 168 -0.78 -7.19 5.36
N ALA A 169 0.37 -7.70 5.82
CA ALA A 169 1.71 -7.17 5.59
C ALA A 169 2.53 -8.08 4.67
N ASP A 170 3.46 -7.53 3.88
CA ASP A 170 4.40 -8.30 3.07
C ASP A 170 5.89 -7.95 3.34
N SER A 171 6.13 -7.12 4.33
CA SER A 171 7.46 -6.66 4.70
C SER A 171 7.58 -6.38 6.20
N ALA A 172 8.81 -6.39 6.74
CA ALA A 172 9.08 -6.02 8.13
C ALA A 172 8.61 -4.57 8.45
N ARG A 173 8.71 -3.64 7.48
CA ARG A 173 8.20 -2.26 7.64
C ARG A 173 6.67 -2.22 7.80
N ASP A 174 5.96 -3.12 7.14
CA ASP A 174 4.51 -3.21 7.27
C ASP A 174 4.08 -3.84 8.59
N VAL A 175 4.83 -4.82 9.09
CA VAL A 175 4.66 -5.37 10.45
C VAL A 175 4.87 -4.28 11.50
N ASP A 176 5.93 -3.47 11.37
CA ASP A 176 6.14 -2.30 12.23
C ASP A 176 5.01 -1.27 12.12
N ALA A 177 4.50 -1.04 10.91
CA ALA A 177 3.39 -0.11 10.68
C ALA A 177 2.10 -0.61 11.37
N ALA A 178 1.82 -1.91 11.37
CA ALA A 178 0.71 -2.51 12.11
C ALA A 178 0.84 -2.22 13.61
N ARG A 179 2.01 -2.49 14.19
CA ARG A 179 2.31 -2.25 15.61
C ARG A 179 2.16 -0.76 15.99
N ILE A 180 2.69 0.16 15.17
CA ILE A 180 2.63 1.61 15.40
C ILE A 180 1.19 2.14 15.25
N GLY A 181 0.44 1.62 14.29
CA GLY A 181 -0.93 2.02 13.99
C GLY A 181 -1.98 1.37 14.89
N GLY A 182 -1.58 0.43 15.74
CA GLY A 182 -2.48 -0.33 16.60
C GLY A 182 -3.36 -1.29 15.79
N ALA A 183 -2.75 -2.35 15.25
CA ALA A 183 -3.44 -3.45 14.59
C ALA A 183 -2.67 -4.75 14.77
N ARG A 184 -3.35 -5.87 14.63
CA ARG A 184 -2.72 -7.18 14.47
C ARG A 184 -2.08 -7.29 13.08
N SER A 185 -0.93 -7.91 12.99
CA SER A 185 -0.20 -8.12 11.74
C SER A 185 -0.34 -9.56 11.24
N LEU A 186 -0.94 -9.73 10.08
CA LEU A 186 -0.95 -11.00 9.34
C LEU A 186 0.01 -10.86 8.16
N ALA A 187 1.19 -11.42 8.29
CA ALA A 187 2.22 -11.29 7.27
C ALA A 187 2.12 -12.40 6.21
N VAL A 188 2.46 -12.07 4.97
CA VAL A 188 2.39 -12.99 3.82
C VAL A 188 3.76 -13.02 3.14
N ALA A 189 4.39 -14.19 3.12
CA ALA A 189 5.75 -14.40 2.60
C ALA A 189 5.80 -14.59 1.07
N SER A 190 4.82 -14.05 0.33
CA SER A 190 4.77 -14.08 -1.14
C SER A 190 5.56 -12.97 -1.83
N GLY A 191 6.17 -12.07 -1.05
CA GLY A 191 6.96 -10.93 -1.51
C GLY A 191 8.47 -11.20 -1.46
N ARG A 192 9.22 -10.17 -1.10
CA ARG A 192 10.69 -10.25 -0.96
C ARG A 192 11.14 -10.75 0.42
N ALA A 193 10.30 -10.57 1.44
CA ALA A 193 10.60 -11.02 2.78
C ALA A 193 10.27 -12.51 2.94
N THR A 194 11.14 -13.24 3.59
CA THR A 194 10.93 -14.63 3.96
C THR A 194 10.00 -14.73 5.18
N ALA A 195 9.39 -15.90 5.36
CA ALA A 195 8.58 -16.16 6.55
C ALA A 195 9.37 -16.04 7.87
N ALA A 196 10.67 -16.30 7.86
CA ALA A 196 11.54 -16.12 9.01
C ALA A 196 11.70 -14.63 9.35
N GLU A 197 12.08 -13.81 8.37
CA GLU A 197 12.21 -12.35 8.55
C GLU A 197 10.92 -11.69 9.04
N LEU A 198 9.76 -12.15 8.56
CA LEU A 198 8.47 -11.62 8.99
C LEU A 198 8.13 -12.01 10.44
N ARG A 199 8.49 -13.26 10.87
CA ARG A 199 8.35 -13.67 12.27
C ARG A 199 9.31 -12.91 13.18
N ASP A 200 10.56 -12.73 12.74
CA ASP A 200 11.58 -11.99 13.49
C ASP A 200 11.20 -10.50 13.64
N ALA A 201 10.47 -9.94 12.65
CA ALA A 201 9.87 -8.61 12.74
C ALA A 201 8.69 -8.53 13.74
N GLY A 202 8.21 -9.65 14.25
CA GLY A 202 7.15 -9.71 15.25
C GLY A 202 5.73 -9.78 14.67
N ALA A 203 5.55 -10.35 13.46
CA ALA A 203 4.22 -10.61 12.92
C ALA A 203 3.40 -11.57 13.81
N ASP A 204 2.13 -11.21 14.09
CA ASP A 204 1.22 -12.03 14.92
C ASP A 204 0.88 -13.36 14.26
N ALA A 205 0.85 -13.41 12.92
CA ALA A 205 0.73 -14.62 12.13
C ALA A 205 1.46 -14.48 10.79
N VAL A 206 1.90 -15.60 10.20
CA VAL A 206 2.59 -15.61 8.90
C VAL A 206 2.02 -16.70 8.02
N LEU A 207 1.60 -16.34 6.81
CA LEU A 207 1.21 -17.24 5.72
C LEU A 207 2.32 -17.32 4.67
N PRO A 208 2.48 -18.45 3.98
CA PRO A 208 3.42 -18.58 2.88
C PRO A 208 3.00 -17.74 1.66
N ASP A 209 1.71 -17.72 1.36
CA ASP A 209 1.07 -16.99 0.26
C ASP A 209 -0.43 -16.76 0.55
N LEU A 210 -1.19 -16.30 -0.43
CA LEU A 210 -2.63 -16.03 -0.32
C LEU A 210 -3.52 -17.14 -0.94
N THR A 211 -2.97 -18.29 -1.30
CA THR A 211 -3.74 -19.35 -1.97
C THR A 211 -4.66 -20.10 -1.03
N ASP A 212 -4.33 -20.17 0.25
CA ASP A 212 -5.22 -20.73 1.30
C ASP A 212 -6.15 -19.64 1.87
N THR A 213 -7.22 -19.35 1.14
CA THR A 213 -8.23 -18.35 1.56
C THR A 213 -8.98 -18.75 2.83
N ALA A 214 -9.20 -20.04 3.06
CA ALA A 214 -9.83 -20.54 4.28
C ALA A 214 -8.92 -20.33 5.50
N GLY A 215 -7.64 -20.64 5.37
CA GLY A 215 -6.64 -20.37 6.41
C GLY A 215 -6.48 -18.87 6.68
N LEU A 216 -6.50 -18.03 5.65
CA LEU A 216 -6.46 -16.58 5.78
C LEU A 216 -7.63 -16.05 6.60
N THR A 217 -8.87 -16.39 6.23
CA THR A 217 -10.07 -15.92 6.94
C THR A 217 -10.15 -16.44 8.36
N ALA A 218 -9.78 -17.70 8.60
CA ALA A 218 -9.70 -18.27 9.94
C ALA A 218 -8.67 -17.55 10.83
N LEU A 219 -7.53 -17.15 10.27
CA LEU A 219 -6.53 -16.35 10.98
C LEU A 219 -7.04 -14.95 11.32
N ILE A 220 -7.73 -14.28 10.41
CA ILE A 220 -8.34 -12.97 10.66
C ILE A 220 -9.31 -13.07 11.84
N VAL A 221 -10.25 -14.02 11.79
CA VAL A 221 -11.22 -14.25 12.88
C VAL A 221 -10.52 -14.52 14.21
N ARG A 222 -9.48 -15.36 14.21
CA ARG A 222 -8.71 -15.67 15.42
C ARG A 222 -7.98 -14.45 15.99
N LEU A 223 -7.38 -13.63 15.13
CA LEU A 223 -6.61 -12.44 15.55
C LEU A 223 -7.52 -11.33 16.09
N THR A 224 -8.79 -11.31 15.67
CA THR A 224 -9.80 -10.33 16.11
C THR A 224 -10.75 -10.86 17.18
N ALA A 225 -10.59 -12.12 17.62
CA ALA A 225 -11.39 -12.67 18.71
C ALA A 225 -11.07 -11.93 20.02
N PRO A 226 -12.12 -11.61 20.85
CA PRO A 226 -11.93 -10.99 22.15
C PRO A 226 -10.97 -11.83 22.99
N SER A 227 -9.99 -11.18 23.63
CA SER A 227 -9.12 -11.84 24.61
C SER A 227 -9.98 -12.30 25.78
N SER A 228 -10.00 -13.61 26.06
CA SER A 228 -10.75 -14.24 27.17
C SER A 228 -10.17 -13.81 28.51
#